data_c598ca71f837ee12a8c77c2ced4a7ec4
#
_entry.id   c598ca71f837ee12a8c77c2ced4a7ec4
#
_cell.length_a   1.000
_cell.length_b   1.000
_cell.length_c   1.000
_cell.angle_alpha   90.00
_cell.angle_beta   90.00
_cell.angle_gamma   90.00
#
_symmetry.space_group_name_H-M   'P 1'
#
loop_
_entity.id
_entity.type
_entity.pdbx_description
1 polymer ?
#
loop_
_entity_poly.entity_id
_entity_poly.type
_entity_poly.pdbx_seq_one_letter_code
_entity_poly.pdbx_strand_id
1 'polypeptide(L)'
;GTDGSANTSGIITATAFVPTTGQLSHRNIIINGAMLINQRSTSHSTSSGGYHTVDRFKYVHNGNDNNLTQSQADVASGTTPYTLGFRKSYKLTNGNQTGGAGTGDRCRLQVNIEAQDIANSGWNYKSASSFITLSFWVKSSVAQNFYGNIRAVDGTTQNYSFETGSLTADTWTKVTKTIPGNSNLTFDNNAELGW
;
A
#
# COMPACT_ATOMS: atom_id res chain seq x y z
N GLY A 1 -34.26 -16.88 -9.76
CA GLY A 1 -33.26 -16.67 -10.79
C GLY A 1 -32.39 -17.90 -10.95
N THR A 2 -32.02 -18.27 -12.14
CA THR A 2 -31.16 -19.42 -12.47
C THR A 2 -29.70 -19.19 -12.13
N ASP A 3 -29.33 -17.99 -11.67
CA ASP A 3 -27.98 -17.57 -11.31
C ASP A 3 -27.66 -17.69 -9.82
N GLY A 4 -28.60 -18.17 -9.01
CA GLY A 4 -28.42 -18.30 -7.57
C GLY A 4 -28.36 -16.96 -6.81
N SER A 5 -28.67 -15.84 -7.45
CA SER A 5 -28.70 -14.56 -6.78
C SER A 5 -29.95 -14.40 -5.90
N ALA A 6 -29.78 -13.95 -4.66
CA ALA A 6 -30.86 -13.55 -3.78
C ALA A 6 -30.88 -12.01 -3.68
N ASN A 7 -31.96 -11.40 -4.23
CA ASN A 7 -32.20 -9.98 -4.06
C ASN A 7 -33.36 -9.82 -3.07
N THR A 8 -33.02 -9.47 -1.81
CA THR A 8 -34.01 -9.31 -0.74
C THR A 8 -33.83 -7.95 -0.09
N SER A 9 -34.95 -7.35 0.28
CA SER A 9 -34.99 -6.12 1.07
C SER A 9 -35.04 -6.38 2.59
N GLY A 10 -34.91 -7.62 3.01
CA GLY A 10 -35.01 -8.06 4.40
C GLY A 10 -33.76 -8.74 4.93
N ILE A 11 -33.85 -9.27 6.15
CA ILE A 11 -32.79 -10.05 6.80
C ILE A 11 -32.67 -11.43 6.14
N ILE A 12 -31.47 -11.79 5.67
CA ILE A 12 -31.17 -13.14 5.22
C ILE A 12 -30.62 -13.92 6.43
N THR A 13 -31.37 -14.94 6.87
CA THR A 13 -30.89 -15.89 7.88
C THR A 13 -30.39 -17.15 7.19
N ALA A 14 -29.13 -17.43 7.32
CA ALA A 14 -28.51 -18.65 6.79
C ALA A 14 -27.71 -19.37 7.90
N THR A 15 -27.69 -20.69 7.86
CA THR A 15 -26.90 -21.52 8.78
C THR A 15 -25.40 -21.31 8.54
N ALA A 16 -25.02 -21.02 7.30
CA ALA A 16 -23.68 -20.63 6.92
C ALA A 16 -23.73 -19.74 5.68
N PHE A 17 -22.81 -18.78 5.61
CA PHE A 17 -22.55 -17.98 4.41
C PHE A 17 -21.18 -18.37 3.88
N VAL A 18 -21.15 -19.14 2.81
CA VAL A 18 -19.89 -19.58 2.18
C VAL A 18 -19.71 -18.77 0.89
N PRO A 19 -18.79 -17.79 0.87
CA PRO A 19 -18.50 -17.08 -0.36
C PRO A 19 -17.81 -17.99 -1.37
N THR A 20 -18.25 -17.96 -2.61
CA THR A 20 -17.65 -18.75 -3.70
C THR A 20 -16.29 -18.21 -4.16
N THR A 21 -15.94 -17.00 -3.75
CA THR A 21 -14.73 -16.28 -4.21
C THR A 21 -13.85 -15.79 -3.06
N GLY A 22 -13.41 -16.71 -2.19
CA GLY A 22 -12.46 -16.41 -1.11
C GLY A 22 -13.09 -15.98 0.20
N GLN A 23 -12.25 -15.68 1.19
CA GLN A 23 -12.65 -15.34 2.55
C GLN A 23 -13.28 -13.96 2.64
N LEU A 24 -14.23 -13.76 3.54
CA LEU A 24 -14.81 -12.46 3.86
C LEU A 24 -13.94 -11.65 4.83
N SER A 25 -13.15 -12.32 5.66
CA SER A 25 -12.18 -11.72 6.58
C SER A 25 -10.80 -11.58 5.94
N HIS A 26 -9.95 -10.74 6.54
CA HIS A 26 -8.55 -10.52 6.11
C HIS A 26 -8.36 -10.08 4.65
N ARG A 27 -9.35 -9.42 4.07
CA ARG A 27 -9.27 -8.92 2.68
C ARG A 27 -8.34 -7.73 2.50
N ASN A 28 -8.10 -6.97 3.55
CA ASN A 28 -7.13 -5.88 3.54
C ASN A 28 -5.97 -6.23 4.48
N ILE A 29 -4.83 -6.54 3.91
CA ILE A 29 -3.61 -6.88 4.65
C ILE A 29 -2.74 -5.66 4.98
N ILE A 30 -3.09 -4.46 4.47
CA ILE A 30 -2.38 -3.22 4.80
C ILE A 30 -3.01 -2.60 6.05
N ILE A 31 -2.28 -2.67 7.16
CA ILE A 31 -2.68 -2.07 8.42
C ILE A 31 -2.50 -0.54 8.35
N ASN A 32 -3.49 0.20 8.88
CA ASN A 32 -3.51 1.66 8.84
C ASN A 32 -3.45 2.27 7.41
N GLY A 33 -3.99 1.57 6.41
CA GLY A 33 -4.00 2.04 5.02
C GLY A 33 -4.73 3.36 4.79
N ALA A 34 -5.63 3.76 5.69
CA ALA A 34 -6.26 5.09 5.71
C ALA A 34 -5.39 6.18 6.37
N MET A 35 -4.23 5.82 6.88
CA MET A 35 -3.21 6.71 7.48
C MET A 35 -3.71 7.57 8.66
N LEU A 36 -4.70 7.05 9.39
CA LEU A 36 -5.35 7.77 10.49
C LEU A 36 -4.54 7.75 11.78
N ILE A 37 -3.79 6.68 12.02
CA ILE A 37 -3.05 6.46 13.26
C ILE A 37 -1.61 6.94 13.13
N ASN A 38 -1.19 7.83 14.03
CA ASN A 38 0.16 8.35 14.14
C ASN A 38 0.53 8.57 15.61
N GLN A 39 1.03 7.56 16.26
CA GLN A 39 1.35 7.60 17.68
C GLN A 39 2.68 8.30 18.01
N ARG A 40 3.54 8.54 17.01
CA ARG A 40 4.87 9.13 17.20
C ARG A 40 4.88 10.64 17.04
N SER A 41 4.54 11.12 15.85
CA SER A 41 4.54 12.55 15.52
C SER A 41 3.71 12.80 14.26
N THR A 42 3.07 13.96 14.17
CA THR A 42 2.38 14.40 12.95
C THR A 42 3.33 14.90 11.87
N SER A 43 4.56 15.28 12.24
CA SER A 43 5.58 15.75 11.31
C SER A 43 6.98 15.46 11.86
N HIS A 44 7.89 15.04 10.99
CA HIS A 44 9.29 14.77 11.34
C HIS A 44 10.20 15.04 10.15
N SER A 45 11.25 15.83 10.37
CA SER A 45 12.26 16.12 9.35
C SER A 45 13.56 15.39 9.71
N THR A 46 14.11 14.64 8.78
CA THR A 46 15.28 13.81 9.05
C THR A 46 16.05 13.47 7.77
N SER A 47 17.36 13.29 7.93
CA SER A 47 18.24 12.63 6.96
C SER A 47 18.29 11.12 7.14
N SER A 48 17.59 10.56 8.12
CA SER A 48 17.58 9.13 8.41
C SER A 48 16.24 8.51 8.11
N GLY A 49 16.22 7.32 7.51
CA GLY A 49 15.01 6.55 7.31
C GLY A 49 14.41 6.07 8.64
N GLY A 50 13.14 5.71 8.64
CA GLY A 50 12.49 5.14 9.82
C GLY A 50 10.99 5.33 9.86
N TYR A 51 10.38 4.87 10.98
CA TYR A 51 8.98 5.04 11.33
C TYR A 51 8.86 6.26 12.24
N HIS A 52 8.54 7.42 11.69
CA HIS A 52 8.57 8.68 12.46
C HIS A 52 7.20 9.35 12.59
N THR A 53 6.26 9.06 11.69
CA THR A 53 4.94 9.68 11.67
C THR A 53 3.84 8.61 11.60
N VAL A 54 3.18 8.45 10.48
CA VAL A 54 2.07 7.50 10.31
C VAL A 54 2.51 6.08 10.64
N ASP A 55 1.80 5.44 11.56
CA ASP A 55 2.15 4.10 12.03
C ASP A 55 2.08 3.06 10.91
N ARG A 56 3.01 2.09 10.94
CA ARG A 56 3.22 1.03 9.94
C ARG A 56 3.85 1.49 8.62
N PHE A 57 4.04 2.81 8.41
CA PHE A 57 4.67 3.34 7.21
C PHE A 57 6.10 3.81 7.52
N LYS A 58 7.05 3.27 6.79
CA LYS A 58 8.48 3.56 6.93
C LYS A 58 8.96 4.41 5.77
N TYR A 59 9.67 5.47 6.09
CA TYR A 59 10.45 6.22 5.12
C TYR A 59 11.85 5.59 4.96
N VAL A 60 12.28 5.43 3.73
CA VAL A 60 13.63 4.95 3.40
C VAL A 60 14.21 5.86 2.33
N HIS A 61 15.43 6.33 2.56
CA HIS A 61 16.15 7.15 1.59
C HIS A 61 17.63 6.77 1.51
N ASN A 62 18.28 7.23 0.47
CA ASN A 62 19.72 7.22 0.28
C ASN A 62 20.10 8.35 -0.68
N GLY A 63 21.22 9.04 -0.42
CA GLY A 63 21.79 10.04 -1.32
C GLY A 63 21.08 11.40 -1.38
N ASN A 64 20.16 11.69 -0.46
CA ASN A 64 19.49 13.00 -0.44
C ASN A 64 20.41 14.09 0.11
N ASP A 65 20.53 15.22 -0.60
CA ASP A 65 21.36 16.38 -0.20
C ASP A 65 20.82 17.09 1.05
N ASN A 66 19.51 17.01 1.28
CA ASN A 66 18.84 17.71 2.38
C ASN A 66 17.79 16.79 3.03
N ASN A 67 17.41 17.13 4.25
CA ASN A 67 16.38 16.44 4.98
C ASN A 67 15.05 16.45 4.25
N LEU A 68 14.35 15.32 4.22
CA LEU A 68 12.96 15.27 3.85
C LEU A 68 12.08 15.38 5.08
N THR A 69 10.93 16.01 4.91
CA THR A 69 9.90 16.06 5.95
C THR A 69 8.82 15.05 5.65
N GLN A 70 8.62 14.12 6.58
CA GLN A 70 7.48 13.21 6.61
C GLN A 70 6.36 13.85 7.42
N SER A 71 5.13 13.74 6.97
CA SER A 71 4.00 14.24 7.75
C SER A 71 2.71 13.46 7.48
N GLN A 72 1.84 13.43 8.49
CA GLN A 72 0.44 13.12 8.29
C GLN A 72 -0.25 14.41 7.84
N ALA A 73 -0.82 14.42 6.65
CA ALA A 73 -1.48 15.58 6.06
C ALA A 73 -2.98 15.32 5.87
N ASP A 74 -3.76 16.38 5.87
CA ASP A 74 -5.19 16.28 5.59
C ASP A 74 -5.46 16.03 4.11
N VAL A 75 -6.48 15.22 3.84
CA VAL A 75 -7.09 15.09 2.52
C VAL A 75 -8.15 16.19 2.42
N ALA A 76 -7.97 17.12 1.48
CA ALA A 76 -8.84 18.28 1.35
C ALA A 76 -10.28 17.89 1.01
N SER A 77 -11.23 18.59 1.66
CA SER A 77 -12.66 18.50 1.33
C SER A 77 -12.90 18.78 -0.15
N GLY A 78 -13.88 18.10 -0.73
CA GLY A 78 -14.21 18.23 -2.15
C GLY A 78 -13.35 17.40 -3.11
N THR A 79 -12.29 16.75 -2.63
CA THR A 79 -11.50 15.82 -3.46
C THR A 79 -12.14 14.44 -3.49
N THR A 80 -11.89 13.70 -4.58
CA THR A 80 -12.44 12.33 -4.72
C THR A 80 -12.06 11.40 -3.57
N PRO A 81 -10.79 11.30 -3.10
CA PRO A 81 -10.51 10.48 -1.94
C PRO A 81 -11.23 10.94 -0.67
N TYR A 82 -11.46 12.25 -0.49
CA TYR A 82 -12.25 12.73 0.65
C TYR A 82 -13.70 12.25 0.61
N THR A 83 -14.37 12.29 -0.56
CA THR A 83 -15.75 11.80 -0.72
C THR A 83 -15.84 10.28 -0.52
N LEU A 84 -14.76 9.55 -0.75
CA LEU A 84 -14.63 8.11 -0.50
C LEU A 84 -14.28 7.76 0.96
N GLY A 85 -14.17 8.74 1.85
CA GLY A 85 -13.96 8.52 3.27
C GLY A 85 -12.53 8.71 3.77
N PHE A 86 -11.55 8.95 2.91
CA PHE A 86 -10.18 9.24 3.34
C PHE A 86 -10.09 10.64 3.94
N ARG A 87 -9.41 10.75 5.09
CA ARG A 87 -9.24 12.02 5.82
C ARG A 87 -7.79 12.42 5.97
N LYS A 88 -6.90 11.44 5.97
CA LYS A 88 -5.47 11.63 6.16
C LYS A 88 -4.67 10.98 5.04
N SER A 89 -3.47 11.45 4.83
CA SER A 89 -2.50 10.92 3.88
C SER A 89 -1.10 10.99 4.47
N TYR A 90 -0.20 10.17 3.99
CA TYR A 90 1.23 10.31 4.23
C TYR A 90 1.81 11.28 3.21
N LYS A 91 2.49 12.33 3.66
CA LYS A 91 3.12 13.33 2.80
C LYS A 91 4.63 13.31 3.00
N LEU A 92 5.36 13.25 1.89
CA LEU A 92 6.80 13.52 1.84
C LEU A 92 7.01 14.89 1.19
N THR A 93 7.76 15.75 1.87
CA THR A 93 8.17 17.04 1.32
C THR A 93 9.68 17.04 1.17
N ASN A 94 10.15 17.23 -0.06
CA ASN A 94 11.56 17.37 -0.35
C ASN A 94 12.10 18.64 0.29
N GLY A 95 13.33 18.53 0.82
CA GLY A 95 14.14 19.70 1.10
C GLY A 95 14.73 20.28 -0.18
N ASN A 96 15.62 21.24 -0.01
CA ASN A 96 16.35 21.82 -1.14
C ASN A 96 17.40 20.83 -1.66
N GLN A 97 17.07 20.07 -2.69
CA GLN A 97 17.99 19.15 -3.36
C GLN A 97 18.77 19.93 -4.40
N THR A 98 20.06 20.13 -4.19
CA THR A 98 20.94 20.96 -5.03
C THR A 98 21.82 20.16 -5.98
N GLY A 99 22.06 18.89 -5.68
CA GLY A 99 22.79 17.95 -6.53
C GLY A 99 21.89 17.17 -7.49
N GLY A 100 22.47 16.66 -8.56
CA GLY A 100 21.79 15.68 -9.40
C GLY A 100 21.70 14.31 -8.70
N ALA A 101 20.64 13.56 -8.96
CA ALA A 101 20.49 12.22 -8.40
C ALA A 101 21.58 11.27 -8.92
N GLY A 102 22.29 10.63 -7.99
CA GLY A 102 23.21 9.54 -8.29
C GLY A 102 22.47 8.22 -8.53
N THR A 103 23.17 7.23 -9.05
CA THR A 103 22.61 5.89 -9.36
C THR A 103 22.05 5.14 -8.14
N GLY A 104 22.51 5.49 -6.94
CA GLY A 104 22.04 4.88 -5.67
C GLY A 104 20.98 5.67 -4.94
N ASP A 105 20.65 6.87 -5.42
CA ASP A 105 19.77 7.78 -4.71
C ASP A 105 18.32 7.35 -4.83
N ARG A 106 17.65 7.34 -3.69
CA ARG A 106 16.26 6.91 -3.62
C ARG A 106 15.55 7.52 -2.43
N CYS A 107 14.28 7.78 -2.65
CA CYS A 107 13.33 8.12 -1.61
C CYS A 107 12.09 7.23 -1.79
N ARG A 108 11.70 6.49 -0.77
CA ARG A 108 10.53 5.60 -0.87
C ARG A 108 9.73 5.55 0.43
N LEU A 109 8.43 5.40 0.28
CA LEU A 109 7.52 4.96 1.33
C LEU A 109 7.45 3.44 1.29
N GLN A 110 7.60 2.80 2.44
CA GLN A 110 7.57 1.34 2.57
C GLN A 110 6.58 0.92 3.65
N VAL A 111 5.83 -0.14 3.36
CA VAL A 111 5.02 -0.89 4.32
C VAL A 111 5.59 -2.29 4.41
N ASN A 112 5.77 -2.79 5.61
CA ASN A 112 6.17 -4.16 5.87
C ASN A 112 4.95 -4.96 6.29
N ILE A 113 4.72 -6.10 5.63
CA ILE A 113 3.63 -7.03 5.91
C ILE A 113 4.26 -8.34 6.39
N GLU A 114 3.76 -8.86 7.51
CA GLU A 114 4.26 -10.09 8.09
C GLU A 114 3.86 -11.31 7.23
N ALA A 115 4.69 -12.32 7.19
CA ALA A 115 4.46 -13.52 6.38
C ALA A 115 3.14 -14.22 6.77
N GLN A 116 2.83 -14.27 8.06
CA GLN A 116 1.58 -14.84 8.56
C GLN A 116 0.32 -14.12 8.05
N ASP A 117 0.37 -12.78 7.88
CA ASP A 117 -0.77 -12.01 7.37
C ASP A 117 -1.08 -12.36 5.93
N ILE A 118 -0.05 -12.63 5.13
CA ILE A 118 -0.20 -13.04 3.74
C ILE A 118 -0.63 -14.51 3.66
N ALA A 119 0.00 -15.38 4.43
CA ALA A 119 -0.32 -16.81 4.47
C ALA A 119 -1.79 -17.05 4.84
N ASN A 120 -2.33 -16.24 5.76
CA ASN A 120 -3.71 -16.37 6.24
C ASN A 120 -4.73 -15.47 5.51
N SER A 121 -4.30 -14.73 4.46
CA SER A 121 -5.17 -13.82 3.71
C SER A 121 -6.24 -14.52 2.85
N GLY A 122 -6.10 -15.84 2.63
CA GLY A 122 -6.93 -16.61 1.70
C GLY A 122 -6.52 -16.49 0.23
N TRP A 123 -5.44 -15.75 -0.06
CA TRP A 123 -4.88 -15.70 -1.39
C TRP A 123 -4.07 -16.97 -1.70
N ASN A 124 -4.39 -17.65 -2.78
CA ASN A 124 -3.58 -18.76 -3.27
C ASN A 124 -2.32 -18.21 -3.98
N TYR A 125 -1.37 -17.71 -3.18
CA TYR A 125 -0.18 -17.01 -3.67
C TYR A 125 0.75 -17.85 -4.55
N LYS A 126 0.64 -19.18 -4.51
CA LYS A 126 1.43 -20.07 -5.39
C LYS A 126 0.83 -20.27 -6.79
N SER A 127 -0.41 -19.82 -7.00
CA SER A 127 -1.09 -20.00 -8.29
C SER A 127 -1.06 -18.73 -9.13
N ALA A 128 -0.53 -18.81 -10.35
CA ALA A 128 -0.54 -17.70 -11.30
C ALA A 128 -1.95 -17.27 -11.74
N SER A 129 -2.97 -18.14 -11.50
CA SER A 129 -4.38 -17.82 -11.77
C SER A 129 -5.11 -17.21 -10.58
N SER A 130 -4.43 -17.02 -9.45
CA SER A 130 -4.96 -16.35 -8.26
C SER A 130 -4.32 -14.99 -8.12
N PHE A 131 -5.12 -13.97 -7.82
CA PHE A 131 -4.68 -12.58 -7.85
C PHE A 131 -4.96 -11.88 -6.54
N ILE A 132 -4.08 -10.92 -6.21
CA ILE A 132 -4.30 -9.91 -5.18
C ILE A 132 -4.28 -8.53 -5.85
N THR A 133 -5.00 -7.57 -5.29
CA THR A 133 -5.07 -6.21 -5.83
C THR A 133 -4.47 -5.21 -4.85
N LEU A 134 -3.44 -4.48 -5.32
CA LEU A 134 -2.97 -3.27 -4.66
C LEU A 134 -3.70 -2.07 -5.24
N SER A 135 -4.31 -1.24 -4.39
CA SER A 135 -4.84 0.04 -4.83
C SER A 135 -4.55 1.14 -3.80
N PHE A 136 -4.22 2.32 -4.30
CA PHE A 136 -3.94 3.48 -3.46
C PHE A 136 -4.22 4.79 -4.21
N TRP A 137 -4.42 5.86 -3.45
CA TRP A 137 -4.47 7.21 -3.99
C TRP A 137 -3.11 7.88 -3.85
N VAL A 138 -2.66 8.55 -4.90
CA VAL A 138 -1.40 9.27 -4.93
C VAL A 138 -1.60 10.65 -5.54
N LYS A 139 -0.85 11.62 -5.01
CA LYS A 139 -0.77 12.99 -5.54
C LYS A 139 0.68 13.46 -5.47
N SER A 140 1.16 14.11 -6.52
CA SER A 140 2.48 14.70 -6.59
C SER A 140 2.36 16.17 -7.02
N SER A 141 3.25 17.03 -6.51
CA SER A 141 3.36 18.43 -6.97
C SER A 141 4.01 18.56 -8.35
N VAL A 142 4.56 17.47 -8.88
CA VAL A 142 5.17 17.44 -10.21
C VAL A 142 4.51 16.38 -11.08
N ALA A 143 4.38 16.68 -12.36
CA ALA A 143 3.86 15.75 -13.36
C ALA A 143 4.98 14.78 -13.77
N GLN A 144 4.94 13.57 -13.20
CA GLN A 144 5.92 12.53 -13.54
C GLN A 144 5.36 11.13 -13.22
N ASN A 145 6.08 10.11 -13.66
CA ASN A 145 5.83 8.71 -13.32
C ASN A 145 6.61 8.33 -12.05
N PHE A 146 6.00 7.55 -11.18
CA PHE A 146 6.64 6.96 -10.00
C PHE A 146 6.63 5.45 -10.10
N TYR A 147 7.61 4.83 -9.46
CA TYR A 147 7.82 3.39 -9.51
C TYR A 147 7.61 2.77 -8.13
N GLY A 148 7.03 1.61 -8.11
CA GLY A 148 6.84 0.81 -6.91
C GLY A 148 7.32 -0.62 -7.10
N ASN A 149 7.57 -1.30 -5.99
CA ASN A 149 7.97 -2.68 -5.98
C ASN A 149 7.34 -3.40 -4.79
N ILE A 150 6.74 -4.54 -5.05
CA ILE A 150 6.32 -5.48 -4.01
C ILE A 150 7.39 -6.58 -3.98
N ARG A 151 7.98 -6.78 -2.82
CA ARG A 151 9.12 -7.68 -2.67
C ARG A 151 8.83 -8.72 -1.60
N ALA A 152 8.64 -9.97 -2.01
CA ALA A 152 8.63 -11.10 -1.11
C ALA A 152 10.06 -11.46 -0.73
N VAL A 153 10.32 -11.60 0.57
CA VAL A 153 11.67 -11.90 1.09
C VAL A 153 11.71 -13.19 1.90
N ASP A 154 10.55 -13.75 2.18
CA ASP A 154 10.44 -15.06 2.77
C ASP A 154 10.80 -16.13 1.72
N GLY A 155 11.78 -16.98 2.02
CA GLY A 155 12.39 -17.88 1.05
C GLY A 155 13.21 -17.15 -0.03
N THR A 156 13.13 -17.61 -1.27
CA THR A 156 13.81 -16.97 -2.39
C THR A 156 13.15 -15.66 -2.77
N THR A 157 13.90 -14.56 -2.77
CA THR A 157 13.36 -13.22 -3.08
C THR A 157 12.65 -13.18 -4.42
N GLN A 158 11.39 -12.73 -4.40
CA GLN A 158 10.58 -12.45 -5.58
C GLN A 158 10.23 -10.96 -5.62
N ASN A 159 10.18 -10.39 -6.81
CA ASN A 159 9.84 -8.97 -6.99
C ASN A 159 8.73 -8.81 -8.04
N TYR A 160 7.79 -7.93 -7.73
CA TYR A 160 6.79 -7.43 -8.67
C TYR A 160 6.91 -5.91 -8.76
N SER A 161 7.51 -5.43 -9.84
CA SER A 161 7.68 -3.99 -10.08
C SER A 161 6.49 -3.42 -10.84
N PHE A 162 6.11 -2.19 -10.51
CA PHE A 162 5.03 -1.48 -11.18
C PHE A 162 5.34 0.02 -11.24
N GLU A 163 4.57 0.73 -12.05
CA GLU A 163 4.61 2.18 -12.17
C GLU A 163 3.23 2.80 -11.96
N THR A 164 3.18 4.05 -11.56
CA THR A 164 1.92 4.79 -11.41
C THR A 164 1.29 5.15 -12.75
N GLY A 165 2.09 5.24 -13.80
CA GLY A 165 1.82 6.02 -14.99
C GLY A 165 2.13 7.50 -14.74
N SER A 166 2.10 8.32 -15.77
CA SER A 166 2.32 9.77 -15.66
C SER A 166 1.21 10.40 -14.82
N LEU A 167 1.58 10.96 -13.66
CA LEU A 167 0.66 11.70 -12.82
C LEU A 167 0.51 13.14 -13.34
N THR A 168 -0.67 13.69 -13.19
CA THR A 168 -0.90 15.13 -13.35
C THR A 168 -0.54 15.84 -12.04
N ALA A 169 0.20 16.94 -12.11
CA ALA A 169 0.59 17.71 -10.93
C ALA A 169 -0.63 18.10 -10.10
N ASP A 170 -0.50 18.03 -8.78
CA ASP A 170 -1.49 18.40 -7.76
C ASP A 170 -2.85 17.69 -7.87
N THR A 171 -2.93 16.58 -8.63
CA THR A 171 -4.15 15.83 -8.87
C THR A 171 -4.11 14.47 -8.18
N TRP A 172 -5.14 14.15 -7.39
CA TRP A 172 -5.30 12.82 -6.81
C TRP A 172 -5.61 11.78 -7.89
N THR A 173 -4.76 10.79 -8.03
CA THR A 173 -4.90 9.68 -8.98
C THR A 173 -5.01 8.37 -8.23
N LYS A 174 -6.00 7.55 -8.56
CA LYS A 174 -6.09 6.18 -8.06
C LYS A 174 -5.25 5.26 -8.92
N VAL A 175 -4.30 4.58 -8.30
CA VAL A 175 -3.51 3.52 -8.93
C VAL A 175 -4.05 2.17 -8.48
N THR A 176 -4.23 1.26 -9.42
CA THR A 176 -4.67 -0.12 -9.15
C THR A 176 -3.79 -1.08 -9.91
N LYS A 177 -3.24 -2.07 -9.21
CA LYS A 177 -2.38 -3.12 -9.78
C LYS A 177 -2.90 -4.49 -9.35
N THR A 178 -3.10 -5.36 -10.32
CA THR A 178 -3.46 -6.76 -10.10
C THR A 178 -2.19 -7.58 -10.16
N ILE A 179 -1.91 -8.33 -9.10
CA ILE A 179 -0.66 -9.06 -8.90
C ILE A 179 -0.99 -10.54 -8.89
N PRO A 180 -0.47 -11.32 -9.82
CA PRO A 180 -0.66 -12.76 -9.84
C PRO A 180 0.17 -13.45 -8.76
N GLY A 181 -0.27 -14.60 -8.32
CA GLY A 181 0.57 -15.52 -7.55
C GLY A 181 1.72 -16.06 -8.39
N ASN A 182 2.69 -16.66 -7.72
CA ASN A 182 3.87 -17.26 -8.34
C ASN A 182 4.29 -18.49 -7.53
N SER A 183 4.57 -19.61 -8.21
CA SER A 183 4.98 -20.86 -7.56
C SER A 183 6.23 -20.74 -6.68
N ASN A 184 7.06 -19.73 -6.93
CA ASN A 184 8.27 -19.44 -6.14
C ASN A 184 8.01 -18.61 -4.90
N LEU A 185 6.81 -18.05 -4.72
CA LEU A 185 6.46 -17.35 -3.48
C LEU A 185 6.41 -18.35 -2.32
N THR A 186 6.96 -17.96 -1.20
CA THR A 186 6.89 -18.69 0.08
C THR A 186 6.51 -17.69 1.15
N PHE A 187 5.54 -18.03 1.98
CA PHE A 187 5.17 -17.27 3.16
C PHE A 187 4.96 -18.25 4.30
N ASP A 188 5.82 -18.17 5.30
CA ASP A 188 5.71 -18.97 6.51
C ASP A 188 4.64 -18.37 7.44
N ASN A 189 4.10 -19.19 8.32
CA ASN A 189 3.13 -18.70 9.31
C ASN A 189 3.84 -18.15 10.54
N ASN A 190 4.68 -17.14 10.34
CA ASN A 190 5.47 -16.47 11.37
C ASN A 190 5.32 -14.93 11.27
N ALA A 191 5.85 -14.22 12.27
CA ALA A 191 5.82 -12.75 12.35
C ALA A 191 7.02 -12.09 11.65
N GLU A 192 7.79 -12.82 10.86
CA GLU A 192 8.87 -12.25 10.06
C GLU A 192 8.33 -11.53 8.84
N LEU A 193 9.23 -10.81 8.15
CA LEU A 193 8.85 -10.02 6.98
C LEU A 193 8.50 -10.93 5.79
N GLY A 194 7.23 -10.91 5.37
CA GLY A 194 6.77 -11.56 4.16
C GLY A 194 6.89 -10.66 2.93
N TRP A 195 6.43 -9.41 3.07
CA TRP A 195 6.43 -8.38 2.02
C TRP A 195 6.92 -7.04 2.52
#